data_bbe49d204ca00c448cfb792bb5307c2a
#
_entry.id   bbe49d204ca00c448cfb792bb5307c2a
#
_cell.length_a   1.000
_cell.length_b   1.000
_cell.length_c   1.000
_cell.angle_alpha   90.00
_cell.angle_beta   90.00
_cell.angle_gamma   90.00
#
_symmetry.space_group_name_H-M   'P 1'
#
loop_
_entity.id
_entity.type
_entity.pdbx_description
1 polymer ?
#
loop_
_entity_poly.entity_id
_entity_poly.type
_entity_poly.pdbx_seq_one_letter_code
_entity_poly.pdbx_strand_id
1 'polypeptide(L)'
;MKKRQSYQKIKASLVVPFLALLFITSLVTVAFYQIRVANVNQFRLLRDTYRLKIMLELTTQNLDSHLEIKDNEMIFPTRIDFSTGNVEIKWDEKSKLFVLTAQLKNGSTRSEKVSIVVHEKKVNEKTQ
;
A
#
# COMPACT_ATOMS: atom_id res chain seq x y z
N MET A 1 -28.89 -14.80 -65.95
CA MET A 1 -27.71 -15.23 -65.14
C MET A 1 -26.83 -14.07 -64.60
N LYS A 2 -26.88 -12.88 -65.09
CA LYS A 2 -26.08 -11.76 -64.58
C LYS A 2 -26.46 -11.17 -63.20
N LYS A 3 -27.71 -11.34 -62.75
CA LYS A 3 -28.19 -10.78 -61.47
C LYS A 3 -27.66 -11.50 -60.20
N ARG A 4 -27.33 -12.79 -60.29
CA ARG A 4 -26.82 -13.53 -59.09
C ARG A 4 -25.38 -13.20 -58.70
N GLN A 5 -24.53 -12.85 -59.67
CA GLN A 5 -23.13 -12.46 -59.39
C GLN A 5 -23.03 -11.07 -58.73
N SER A 6 -23.94 -10.16 -59.04
CA SER A 6 -24.00 -8.84 -58.43
C SER A 6 -24.34 -8.91 -56.93
N TYR A 7 -25.28 -9.78 -56.51
CA TYR A 7 -25.63 -9.94 -55.10
C TYR A 7 -24.52 -10.58 -54.25
N GLN A 8 -23.75 -11.51 -54.80
CA GLN A 8 -22.61 -12.11 -54.10
C GLN A 8 -21.46 -11.09 -53.90
N LYS A 9 -21.21 -10.25 -54.86
CA LYS A 9 -20.17 -9.15 -54.74
C LYS A 9 -20.57 -8.12 -53.70
N ILE A 10 -21.85 -7.77 -53.57
CA ILE A 10 -22.33 -6.82 -52.58
C ILE A 10 -22.21 -7.42 -51.17
N LYS A 11 -22.54 -8.72 -50.96
CA LYS A 11 -22.40 -9.40 -49.68
C LYS A 11 -20.93 -9.52 -49.26
N ALA A 12 -20.01 -9.84 -50.16
CA ALA A 12 -18.58 -9.92 -49.89
C ALA A 12 -17.96 -8.54 -49.55
N SER A 13 -18.46 -7.49 -50.20
CA SER A 13 -18.02 -6.12 -49.94
C SER A 13 -18.40 -5.58 -48.56
N LEU A 14 -19.45 -6.09 -47.92
CA LEU A 14 -19.91 -5.70 -46.56
C LEU A 14 -19.24 -6.50 -45.46
N VAL A 15 -18.75 -7.71 -45.73
CA VAL A 15 -18.13 -8.59 -44.73
C VAL A 15 -16.80 -8.00 -44.22
N VAL A 16 -15.99 -7.47 -45.12
CA VAL A 16 -14.66 -6.89 -44.75
C VAL A 16 -14.77 -5.73 -43.77
N PRO A 17 -15.59 -4.68 -44.03
CA PRO A 17 -15.75 -3.59 -43.07
C PRO A 17 -16.42 -4.04 -41.76
N PHE A 18 -17.31 -5.04 -41.79
CA PHE A 18 -17.92 -5.60 -40.59
C PHE A 18 -16.89 -6.33 -39.72
N LEU A 19 -16.03 -7.15 -40.31
CA LEU A 19 -14.91 -7.79 -39.59
C LEU A 19 -13.92 -6.77 -39.03
N ALA A 20 -13.60 -5.73 -39.77
CA ALA A 20 -12.74 -4.65 -39.29
C ALA A 20 -13.36 -3.94 -38.07
N LEU A 21 -14.67 -3.67 -38.10
CA LEU A 21 -15.39 -3.06 -37.00
C LEU A 21 -15.39 -3.96 -35.75
N LEU A 22 -15.61 -5.27 -35.91
CA LEU A 22 -15.53 -6.24 -34.81
C LEU A 22 -14.13 -6.30 -34.23
N PHE A 23 -13.10 -6.25 -35.05
CA PHE A 23 -11.71 -6.24 -34.58
C PHE A 23 -11.39 -4.98 -33.78
N ILE A 24 -11.79 -3.81 -34.25
CA ILE A 24 -11.59 -2.53 -33.56
C ILE A 24 -12.35 -2.53 -32.21
N THR A 25 -13.61 -2.96 -32.18
CA THR A 25 -14.39 -3.02 -30.92
C THR A 25 -13.77 -3.99 -29.93
N SER A 26 -13.24 -5.12 -30.38
CA SER A 26 -12.52 -6.07 -29.54
C SER A 26 -11.27 -5.45 -28.92
N LEU A 27 -10.43 -4.75 -29.70
CA LEU A 27 -9.25 -4.05 -29.21
C LEU A 27 -9.58 -2.97 -28.18
N VAL A 28 -10.62 -2.19 -28.44
CA VAL A 28 -11.10 -1.14 -27.52
C VAL A 28 -11.57 -1.77 -26.21
N THR A 29 -12.30 -2.87 -26.25
CA THR A 29 -12.78 -3.57 -25.07
C THR A 29 -11.62 -4.09 -24.21
N VAL A 30 -10.61 -4.69 -24.85
CA VAL A 30 -9.40 -5.18 -24.14
C VAL A 30 -8.64 -4.02 -23.49
N ALA A 31 -8.49 -2.92 -24.21
CA ALA A 31 -7.83 -1.72 -23.67
C ALA A 31 -8.56 -1.17 -22.44
N PHE A 32 -9.87 -1.04 -22.46
CA PHE A 32 -10.67 -0.63 -21.31
C PHE A 32 -10.54 -1.59 -20.13
N TYR A 33 -10.52 -2.90 -20.39
CA TYR A 33 -10.33 -3.88 -19.33
C TYR A 33 -8.97 -3.74 -18.66
N GLN A 34 -7.89 -3.55 -19.43
CA GLN A 34 -6.54 -3.35 -18.90
C GLN A 34 -6.45 -2.08 -18.04
N ILE A 35 -7.06 -0.98 -18.48
CA ILE A 35 -7.11 0.27 -17.70
C ILE A 35 -7.85 0.07 -16.36
N ARG A 36 -8.97 -0.65 -16.37
CA ARG A 36 -9.71 -0.96 -15.14
C ARG A 36 -8.88 -1.78 -14.16
N VAL A 37 -8.22 -2.84 -14.64
CA VAL A 37 -7.36 -3.68 -13.79
C VAL A 37 -6.19 -2.87 -13.21
N ALA A 38 -5.55 -2.03 -14.02
CA ALA A 38 -4.47 -1.15 -13.56
C ALA A 38 -4.95 -0.18 -12.47
N ASN A 39 -6.09 0.47 -12.66
CA ASN A 39 -6.67 1.38 -11.68
C ASN A 39 -7.01 0.68 -10.35
N VAL A 40 -7.62 -0.49 -10.38
CA VAL A 40 -7.94 -1.27 -9.16
C VAL A 40 -6.66 -1.63 -8.40
N ASN A 41 -5.61 -2.03 -9.10
CA ASN A 41 -4.33 -2.35 -8.47
C ASN A 41 -3.66 -1.12 -7.84
N GLN A 42 -3.71 0.03 -8.52
CA GLN A 42 -3.21 1.30 -7.96
C GLN A 42 -3.96 1.71 -6.69
N PHE A 43 -5.29 1.59 -6.68
CA PHE A 43 -6.09 1.87 -5.48
C PHE A 43 -5.76 0.95 -4.31
N ARG A 44 -5.52 -0.34 -4.58
CA ARG A 44 -5.09 -1.30 -3.54
C ARG A 44 -3.73 -0.91 -2.95
N LEU A 45 -2.75 -0.63 -3.80
CA LEU A 45 -1.42 -0.21 -3.37
C LEU A 45 -1.47 1.10 -2.56
N LEU A 46 -2.22 2.09 -3.03
CA LEU A 46 -2.39 3.36 -2.33
C LEU A 46 -3.01 3.16 -0.95
N ARG A 47 -4.08 2.39 -0.86
CA ARG A 47 -4.77 2.06 0.39
C ARG A 47 -3.84 1.35 1.37
N ASP A 48 -3.07 0.36 0.90
CA ASP A 48 -2.17 -0.41 1.75
C ASP A 48 -0.99 0.45 2.22
N THR A 49 -0.45 1.30 1.36
CA THR A 49 0.58 2.30 1.72
C THR A 49 0.07 3.26 2.78
N TYR A 50 -1.17 3.74 2.64
CA TYR A 50 -1.78 4.65 3.60
C TYR A 50 -2.01 3.97 4.97
N ARG A 51 -2.49 2.74 4.99
CA ARG A 51 -2.65 1.94 6.22
C ARG A 51 -1.33 1.71 6.93
N LEU A 52 -0.28 1.33 6.20
CA LEU A 52 1.07 1.16 6.75
C LEU A 52 1.58 2.45 7.37
N LYS A 53 1.38 3.59 6.68
CA LYS A 53 1.79 4.91 7.19
C LYS A 53 1.07 5.27 8.49
N ILE A 54 -0.24 5.08 8.57
CA ILE A 54 -1.02 5.34 9.79
C ILE A 54 -0.55 4.45 10.94
N MET A 55 -0.31 3.16 10.70
CA MET A 55 0.19 2.25 11.73
C MET A 55 1.56 2.71 12.26
N LEU A 56 2.48 3.13 11.41
CA LEU A 56 3.78 3.65 11.80
C LEU A 56 3.65 4.95 12.61
N GLU A 57 2.80 5.87 12.18
CA GLU A 57 2.58 7.14 12.87
C GLU A 57 1.95 6.95 14.27
N LEU A 58 0.93 6.11 14.38
CA LEU A 58 0.32 5.76 15.68
C LEU A 58 1.32 5.04 16.59
N THR A 59 2.17 4.17 16.03
CA THR A 59 3.21 3.49 16.80
C THR A 59 4.25 4.49 17.30
N THR A 60 4.65 5.45 16.49
CA THR A 60 5.60 6.51 16.89
C THR A 60 5.03 7.34 18.03
N GLN A 61 3.76 7.75 17.95
CA GLN A 61 3.09 8.51 19.01
C GLN A 61 2.97 7.68 20.31
N ASN A 62 2.64 6.40 20.18
CA ASN A 62 2.53 5.50 21.33
C ASN A 62 3.91 5.27 21.97
N LEU A 63 4.94 5.11 21.17
CA LEU A 63 6.31 4.91 21.64
C LEU A 63 6.82 6.14 22.39
N ASP A 64 6.53 7.35 21.90
CA ASP A 64 6.90 8.62 22.56
C ASP A 64 6.24 8.76 23.94
N SER A 65 5.01 8.25 24.10
CA SER A 65 4.27 8.33 25.36
C SER A 65 4.61 7.22 26.38
N HIS A 66 5.10 6.05 25.91
CA HIS A 66 5.36 4.86 26.74
C HIS A 66 6.83 4.50 26.85
N LEU A 67 7.73 5.29 26.31
CA LEU A 67 9.15 5.08 26.46
C LEU A 67 9.57 5.43 27.89
N GLU A 68 9.98 4.43 28.66
CA GLU A 68 10.50 4.61 30.01
C GLU A 68 11.99 4.26 30.05
N ILE A 69 12.78 5.10 30.74
CA ILE A 69 14.16 4.78 31.08
C ILE A 69 14.16 4.36 32.54
N LYS A 70 14.49 3.10 32.80
CA LYS A 70 14.66 2.55 34.13
C LYS A 70 16.04 1.93 34.24
N ASP A 71 16.81 2.32 35.25
CA ASP A 71 18.15 1.78 35.54
C ASP A 71 19.12 1.83 34.33
N ASN A 72 19.04 2.90 33.53
CA ASN A 72 19.82 3.09 32.30
C ASN A 72 19.46 2.15 31.12
N GLU A 73 18.38 1.39 31.26
CA GLU A 73 17.83 0.55 30.18
C GLU A 73 16.55 1.17 29.61
N MET A 74 16.44 1.16 28.28
CA MET A 74 15.22 1.60 27.59
C MET A 74 14.18 0.48 27.57
N ILE A 75 13.04 0.74 28.20
CA ILE A 75 11.90 -0.18 28.21
C ILE A 75 10.91 0.31 27.18
N PHE A 76 10.66 -0.49 26.16
CA PHE A 76 9.69 -0.21 25.09
C PHE A 76 9.01 -1.49 24.61
N PRO A 77 7.78 -1.41 24.08
CA PRO A 77 7.13 -2.58 23.49
C PRO A 77 7.86 -3.00 22.21
N THR A 78 8.12 -4.31 22.07
CA THR A 78 8.78 -4.86 20.87
C THR A 78 7.83 -5.04 19.70
N ARG A 79 6.52 -5.10 19.96
CA ARG A 79 5.47 -5.30 18.98
C ARG A 79 4.17 -4.66 19.42
N ILE A 80 3.49 -4.04 18.47
CA ILE A 80 2.13 -3.51 18.63
C ILE A 80 1.24 -4.14 17.58
N ASP A 81 0.14 -4.75 18.01
CA ASP A 81 -0.83 -5.38 17.12
C ASP A 81 -2.00 -4.43 16.83
N PHE A 82 -2.34 -4.32 15.53
CA PHE A 82 -3.47 -3.57 15.02
C PHE A 82 -4.49 -4.53 14.38
N SER A 83 -5.71 -4.09 14.20
CA SER A 83 -6.75 -4.88 13.51
C SER A 83 -6.36 -5.25 12.06
N THR A 84 -5.54 -4.43 11.41
CA THR A 84 -5.11 -4.58 10.02
C THR A 84 -3.75 -5.25 9.84
N GLY A 85 -2.94 -5.35 10.91
CA GLY A 85 -1.59 -5.89 10.88
C GLY A 85 -0.85 -5.69 12.19
N ASN A 86 0.46 -5.66 12.15
CA ASN A 86 1.31 -5.43 13.30
C ASN A 86 2.49 -4.50 12.97
N VAL A 87 3.07 -3.93 14.01
CA VAL A 87 4.32 -3.15 13.90
C VAL A 87 5.35 -3.75 14.86
N GLU A 88 6.49 -4.15 14.34
CA GLU A 88 7.65 -4.54 15.14
C GLU A 88 8.54 -3.32 15.39
N ILE A 89 9.04 -3.22 16.61
CA ILE A 89 9.89 -2.11 17.08
C ILE A 89 11.23 -2.69 17.49
N LYS A 90 12.30 -2.18 16.87
CA LYS A 90 13.68 -2.58 17.18
C LYS A 90 14.54 -1.34 17.40
N TRP A 91 15.44 -1.42 18.37
CA TRP A 91 16.45 -0.40 18.59
C TRP A 91 17.70 -0.70 17.77
N ASP A 92 18.14 0.24 16.97
CA ASP A 92 19.39 0.15 16.21
C ASP A 92 20.49 0.92 16.94
N GLU A 93 21.40 0.23 17.61
CA GLU A 93 22.50 0.82 18.38
C GLU A 93 23.47 1.63 17.52
N LYS A 94 23.63 1.26 16.24
CA LYS A 94 24.56 1.95 15.33
C LYS A 94 24.05 3.33 14.93
N SER A 95 22.78 3.42 14.59
CA SER A 95 22.15 4.68 14.17
C SER A 95 21.54 5.47 15.34
N LYS A 96 21.39 4.85 16.52
CA LYS A 96 20.66 5.39 17.68
C LYS A 96 19.23 5.81 17.31
N LEU A 97 18.56 4.99 16.50
CA LEU A 97 17.21 5.20 16.01
C LEU A 97 16.36 3.97 16.28
N PHE A 98 15.06 4.17 16.44
CA PHE A 98 14.11 3.07 16.42
C PHE A 98 13.80 2.69 14.99
N VAL A 99 13.84 1.41 14.68
CA VAL A 99 13.39 0.83 13.41
C VAL A 99 12.01 0.26 13.61
N LEU A 100 11.02 0.89 13.01
CA LEU A 100 9.63 0.44 13.02
C LEU A 100 9.35 -0.30 11.72
N THR A 101 8.88 -1.53 11.80
CA THR A 101 8.49 -2.34 10.64
C THR A 101 7.02 -2.68 10.72
N ALA A 102 6.21 -2.02 9.94
CA ALA A 102 4.78 -2.30 9.81
C ALA A 102 4.54 -3.41 8.79
N GLN A 103 3.67 -4.35 9.13
CA GLN A 103 3.24 -5.45 8.26
C GLN A 103 1.72 -5.58 8.28
N LEU A 104 1.11 -5.54 7.11
CA LEU A 104 -0.32 -5.84 6.94
C LEU A 104 -0.56 -7.35 6.85
N LYS A 105 -1.79 -7.78 7.14
CA LYS A 105 -2.21 -9.19 7.02
C LYS A 105 -2.08 -9.76 5.60
N ASN A 106 -2.07 -8.90 4.59
CA ASN A 106 -1.88 -9.30 3.18
C ASN A 106 -0.40 -9.46 2.79
N GLY A 107 0.54 -9.27 3.73
CA GLY A 107 1.98 -9.40 3.51
C GLY A 107 2.69 -8.10 3.08
N SER A 108 1.98 -7.00 2.84
CA SER A 108 2.61 -5.71 2.54
C SER A 108 3.37 -5.19 3.75
N THR A 109 4.62 -4.78 3.56
CA THR A 109 5.51 -4.30 4.63
C THR A 109 6.07 -2.92 4.31
N ARG A 110 6.34 -2.14 5.37
CA ARG A 110 7.06 -0.87 5.28
C ARG A 110 7.87 -0.66 6.55
N SER A 111 9.14 -0.27 6.39
CA SER A 111 10.01 0.07 7.50
C SER A 111 10.37 1.55 7.48
N GLU A 112 10.44 2.15 8.66
CA GLU A 112 10.82 3.54 8.85
C GLU A 112 11.74 3.66 10.07
N LYS A 113 12.74 4.56 10.00
CA LYS A 113 13.61 4.88 11.11
C LYS A 113 13.14 6.17 11.77
N VAL A 114 12.91 6.12 13.08
CA VAL A 114 12.37 7.25 13.84
C VAL A 114 13.33 7.61 14.98
N SER A 115 13.58 8.91 15.11
CA SER A 115 14.29 9.49 16.25
C SER A 115 13.24 9.92 17.27
N ILE A 116 13.30 9.36 18.48
CA ILE A 116 12.44 9.77 19.59
C ILE A 116 13.28 10.53 20.59
N VAL A 117 12.90 11.78 20.87
CA VAL A 117 13.54 12.58 21.90
C VAL A 117 12.97 12.13 23.25
N VAL A 118 13.79 11.41 24.00
CA VAL A 118 13.41 11.00 25.35
C VAL A 118 13.39 12.24 26.22
N HIS A 119 12.20 12.69 26.58
CA HIS A 119 12.04 13.67 27.64
C HIS A 119 12.30 12.97 28.97
N GLU A 120 13.51 13.14 29.54
CA GLU A 120 13.75 12.78 30.93
C GLU A 120 12.71 13.50 31.80
N LYS A 121 11.73 12.76 32.32
CA LYS A 121 10.90 13.23 33.40
C LYS A 121 11.83 13.43 34.61
N LYS A 122 12.25 14.65 34.86
CA LYS A 122 12.83 15.01 36.16
C LYS A 122 11.83 14.61 37.22
N VAL A 123 12.13 13.53 37.92
CA VAL A 123 11.48 13.22 39.18
C VAL A 123 11.83 14.36 40.12
N ASN A 124 10.93 15.31 40.31
CA ASN A 124 11.02 16.26 41.41
C ASN A 124 10.85 15.44 42.69
N GLU A 125 11.96 15.02 43.29
CA GLU A 125 12.03 14.73 44.71
C GLU A 125 11.65 16.00 45.47
N LYS A 126 10.38 16.10 45.84
CA LYS A 126 10.00 16.98 46.95
C LYS A 126 10.36 16.25 48.20
N THR A 127 11.57 16.54 48.69
CA THR A 127 11.94 16.39 50.10
C THR A 127 11.01 17.27 50.92
N GLN A 128 10.25 16.68 51.77
CA GLN A 128 9.83 17.21 53.07
C GLN A 128 9.84 16.10 54.10
#